data_6b23b666cc56b2762047b94ca8d48862
#
_entry.id   6b23b666cc56b2762047b94ca8d48862
#
_cell.length_a   1.000
_cell.length_b   1.000
_cell.length_c   1.000
_cell.angle_alpha   90.00
_cell.angle_beta   90.00
_cell.angle_gamma   90.00
#
_symmetry.space_group_name_H-M   'P 1'
#
loop_
_entity.id
_entity.type
_entity.pdbx_description
1 polymer ?
#
loop_
_entity_poly.entity_id
_entity_poly.type
_entity_poly.pdbx_seq_one_letter_code
_entity_poly.pdbx_strand_id
1 'polypeptide(L)'
;ITDTPPPLQFVHLDDVVGAVVHALSHPLDGAYNVAPDGWIAFADVLRVVGRRTLRLGPDRARALLAAAERTGVGELPAGALALFAHPWVLANDRLRATGWAPRRTAEEALLEAVAEHAPYVALGRLRARRRTLVGAGVTAAVGLAVLALRRR
;
A
#
# COMPACT_ATOMS: atom_id res chain seq x y z
N ILE A 1 2.64 -1.10 -18.99
CA ILE A 1 3.61 -0.73 -17.92
C ILE A 1 4.97 -1.01 -18.49
N THR A 2 5.93 -0.12 -18.30
CA THR A 2 7.31 -0.23 -18.78
C THR A 2 7.90 -1.61 -18.42
N ASP A 3 8.84 -2.12 -19.23
CA ASP A 3 9.51 -3.40 -18.96
C ASP A 3 10.21 -3.43 -17.60
N THR A 4 10.52 -2.26 -17.06
CA THR A 4 11.06 -2.07 -15.71
C THR A 4 10.18 -1.08 -14.95
N PRO A 5 9.32 -1.55 -14.04
CA PRO A 5 8.54 -0.65 -13.20
C PRO A 5 9.44 0.27 -12.37
N PRO A 6 9.01 1.52 -12.14
CA PRO A 6 9.81 2.49 -11.40
C PRO A 6 10.00 2.07 -9.94
N PRO A 7 11.08 2.54 -9.31
CA PRO A 7 11.28 2.37 -7.88
C PRO A 7 10.21 3.10 -7.07
N LEU A 8 9.95 2.61 -5.87
CA LEU A 8 8.98 3.17 -4.94
C LEU A 8 9.68 3.64 -3.66
N GLN A 9 9.12 4.67 -3.05
CA GLN A 9 9.62 5.23 -1.81
C GLN A 9 8.49 5.27 -0.78
N PHE A 10 8.75 4.81 0.43
CA PHE A 10 7.78 4.75 1.52
C PHE A 10 8.33 5.50 2.72
N VAL A 11 7.66 6.54 3.15
CA VAL A 11 8.01 7.28 4.36
C VAL A 11 7.21 6.74 5.55
N HIS A 12 7.88 6.54 6.68
CA HIS A 12 7.21 6.12 7.90
C HIS A 12 6.44 7.30 8.52
N LEU A 13 5.29 7.02 9.11
CA LEU A 13 4.43 8.06 9.70
C LEU A 13 5.15 8.84 10.80
N ASP A 14 5.93 8.17 11.65
CA ASP A 14 6.70 8.82 12.72
C ASP A 14 7.73 9.81 12.18
N ASP A 15 8.31 9.53 11.01
CA ASP A 15 9.26 10.43 10.35
C ASP A 15 8.53 11.67 9.81
N VAL A 16 7.31 11.51 9.30
CA VAL A 16 6.47 12.64 8.90
C VAL A 16 6.11 13.51 10.10
N VAL A 17 5.68 12.89 11.20
CA VAL A 17 5.39 13.59 12.47
C VAL A 17 6.66 14.30 12.97
N GLY A 18 7.80 13.61 12.96
CA GLY A 18 9.09 14.20 13.32
C GLY A 18 9.47 15.41 12.47
N ALA A 19 9.21 15.37 11.16
CA ALA A 19 9.45 16.50 10.27
C ALA A 19 8.53 17.70 10.58
N VAL A 20 7.26 17.44 10.90
CA VAL A 20 6.31 18.50 11.32
C VAL A 20 6.77 19.13 12.63
N VAL A 21 7.14 18.34 13.64
CA VAL A 21 7.65 18.86 14.92
C VAL A 21 8.93 19.67 14.71
N HIS A 22 9.83 19.19 13.85
CA HIS A 22 11.04 19.90 13.48
C HIS A 22 10.73 21.26 12.84
N ALA A 23 9.79 21.30 11.89
CA ALA A 23 9.37 22.53 11.23
C ALA A 23 8.72 23.56 12.18
N LEU A 24 8.02 23.10 13.23
CA LEU A 24 7.46 23.97 14.26
C LEU A 24 8.53 24.57 15.18
N SER A 25 9.68 23.91 15.31
CA SER A 25 10.77 24.29 16.21
C SER A 25 11.91 25.06 15.53
N HIS A 26 11.89 25.11 14.19
CA HIS A 26 12.95 25.74 13.39
C HIS A 26 12.33 26.70 12.37
N PRO A 27 12.96 27.84 12.08
CA PRO A 27 12.49 28.77 11.07
C PRO A 27 12.75 28.18 9.67
N LEU A 28 11.79 27.43 9.15
CA LEU A 28 11.82 26.87 7.80
C LEU A 28 11.05 27.77 6.85
N ASP A 29 11.66 28.08 5.70
CA ASP A 29 11.03 28.90 4.66
C ASP A 29 10.86 28.09 3.36
N GLY A 30 9.66 28.13 2.79
CA GLY A 30 9.29 27.47 1.56
C GLY A 30 8.89 26.01 1.72
N ALA A 31 8.98 25.22 0.65
CA ALA A 31 8.57 23.82 0.60
C ALA A 31 9.73 22.86 0.85
N TYR A 32 9.47 21.82 1.59
CA TYR A 32 10.42 20.76 1.91
C TYR A 32 9.82 19.39 1.62
N ASN A 33 10.59 18.50 0.99
CA ASN A 33 10.19 17.12 0.82
C ASN A 33 10.48 16.33 2.10
N VAL A 34 9.48 15.60 2.58
CA VAL A 34 9.65 14.62 3.65
C VAL A 34 9.70 13.24 3.01
N ALA A 35 10.88 12.66 2.96
CA ALA A 35 11.12 11.36 2.33
C ALA A 35 12.19 10.59 3.13
N PRO A 36 12.15 9.23 3.11
CA PRO A 36 13.21 8.41 3.68
C PRO A 36 14.48 8.50 2.85
N ASP A 37 15.57 7.99 3.39
CA ASP A 37 16.79 7.76 2.61
C ASP A 37 16.59 6.53 1.71
N GLY A 38 16.92 6.69 0.42
CA GLY A 38 16.83 5.61 -0.54
C GLY A 38 15.40 5.31 -1.05
N TRP A 39 15.29 4.20 -1.74
CA TRP A 39 14.08 3.72 -2.40
C TRP A 39 14.14 2.19 -2.53
N ILE A 40 13.01 1.56 -2.87
CA ILE A 40 12.90 0.11 -3.02
C ILE A 40 12.55 -0.21 -4.48
N ALA A 41 13.25 -1.20 -5.06
CA ALA A 41 12.88 -1.69 -6.39
C ALA A 41 11.48 -2.33 -6.35
N PHE A 42 10.70 -2.12 -7.38
CA PHE A 42 9.32 -2.65 -7.45
C PHE A 42 9.26 -4.17 -7.23
N ALA A 43 10.25 -4.91 -7.73
CA ALA A 43 10.33 -6.36 -7.54
C ALA A 43 10.48 -6.75 -6.05
N ASP A 44 11.22 -5.94 -5.28
CA ASP A 44 11.41 -6.17 -3.84
C ASP A 44 10.15 -5.84 -3.05
N VAL A 45 9.45 -4.77 -3.44
CA VAL A 45 8.13 -4.46 -2.87
C VAL A 45 7.17 -5.63 -3.05
N LEU A 46 7.11 -6.22 -4.24
CA LEU A 46 6.25 -7.39 -4.50
C LEU A 46 6.63 -8.61 -3.65
N ARG A 47 7.93 -8.81 -3.42
CA ARG A 47 8.44 -9.90 -2.58
C ARG A 47 8.01 -9.70 -1.12
N VAL A 48 8.15 -8.48 -0.60
CA VAL A 48 7.75 -8.13 0.78
C VAL A 48 6.24 -8.25 0.96
N VAL A 49 5.45 -7.75 0.01
CA VAL A 49 3.98 -7.82 0.07
C VAL A 49 3.46 -9.25 -0.11
N GLY A 50 4.27 -10.17 -0.65
CA GLY A 50 3.90 -11.58 -0.84
C GLY A 50 2.74 -11.78 -1.83
N ARG A 51 2.54 -10.85 -2.75
CA ARG A 51 1.45 -10.91 -3.74
C ARG A 51 1.96 -11.43 -5.08
N ARG A 52 1.17 -12.29 -5.69
CA ARG A 52 1.40 -12.72 -7.08
C ARG A 52 1.05 -11.57 -8.02
N THR A 53 1.93 -11.32 -8.98
CA THR A 53 1.71 -10.31 -10.00
C THR A 53 1.06 -10.93 -11.23
N LEU A 54 0.10 -10.22 -11.79
CA LEU A 54 -0.46 -10.51 -13.09
C LEU A 54 0.16 -9.54 -14.10
N ARG A 55 0.88 -10.08 -15.07
CA ARG A 55 1.42 -9.27 -16.18
C ARG A 55 0.30 -8.98 -17.17
N LEU A 56 -0.15 -7.74 -17.19
CA LEU A 56 -1.17 -7.26 -18.10
C LEU A 56 -0.59 -6.14 -18.97
N GLY A 57 -0.93 -6.15 -20.25
CA GLY A 57 -0.66 -4.99 -21.09
C GLY A 57 -1.39 -3.74 -20.56
N PRO A 58 -0.90 -2.52 -20.86
CA PRO A 58 -1.41 -1.27 -20.28
C PRO A 58 -2.92 -1.07 -20.52
N ASP A 59 -3.41 -1.42 -21.70
CA ASP A 59 -4.83 -1.25 -22.02
C ASP A 59 -5.73 -2.20 -21.24
N ARG A 60 -5.31 -3.47 -21.09
CA ARG A 60 -6.04 -4.45 -20.28
C ARG A 60 -6.02 -4.08 -18.79
N ALA A 61 -4.89 -3.59 -18.29
CA ALA A 61 -4.79 -3.11 -16.93
C ALA A 61 -5.72 -1.93 -16.67
N ARG A 62 -5.75 -0.95 -17.59
CA ARG A 62 -6.66 0.20 -17.52
C ARG A 62 -8.13 -0.22 -17.58
N ALA A 63 -8.50 -1.12 -18.48
CA ALA A 63 -9.87 -1.63 -18.60
C ALA A 63 -10.31 -2.38 -17.32
N LEU A 64 -9.43 -3.20 -16.74
CA LEU A 64 -9.70 -3.92 -15.50
C LEU A 64 -9.90 -2.98 -14.32
N LEU A 65 -9.03 -1.97 -14.15
CA LEU A 65 -9.17 -0.97 -13.10
C LEU A 65 -10.45 -0.13 -13.27
N ALA A 66 -10.78 0.29 -14.48
CA ALA A 66 -12.01 1.02 -14.75
C ALA A 66 -13.27 0.17 -14.47
N ALA A 67 -13.21 -1.14 -14.72
CA ALA A 67 -14.30 -2.05 -14.36
C ALA A 67 -14.40 -2.22 -12.83
N ALA A 68 -13.28 -2.39 -12.13
CA ALA A 68 -13.22 -2.49 -10.68
C ALA A 68 -13.72 -1.20 -9.99
N GLU A 69 -13.37 -0.04 -10.52
CA GLU A 69 -13.84 1.26 -10.04
C GLU A 69 -15.38 1.40 -10.18
N ARG A 70 -15.93 1.03 -11.34
CA ARG A 70 -17.40 1.08 -11.60
C ARG A 70 -18.18 0.15 -10.68
N THR A 71 -17.62 -1.00 -10.33
CA THR A 71 -18.27 -1.97 -9.43
C THR A 71 -18.05 -1.66 -7.95
N GLY A 72 -17.23 -0.66 -7.61
CA GLY A 72 -16.85 -0.34 -6.22
C GLY A 72 -15.98 -1.40 -5.55
N VAL A 73 -15.49 -2.39 -6.29
CA VAL A 73 -14.62 -3.47 -5.77
C VAL A 73 -13.16 -3.02 -5.75
N GLY A 74 -12.79 -2.06 -6.62
CA GLY A 74 -11.44 -1.49 -6.68
C GLY A 74 -11.24 -0.35 -5.70
N GLU A 75 -10.13 -0.37 -4.96
CA GLU A 75 -9.70 0.75 -4.11
C GLU A 75 -8.88 1.80 -4.89
N LEU A 76 -8.32 1.39 -6.04
CA LEU A 76 -7.48 2.24 -6.88
C LEU A 76 -8.28 2.78 -8.07
N PRO A 77 -8.34 4.09 -8.27
CA PRO A 77 -8.93 4.68 -9.48
C PRO A 77 -8.11 4.28 -10.71
N ALA A 78 -8.75 4.22 -11.89
CA ALA A 78 -8.07 3.87 -13.14
C ALA A 78 -6.87 4.79 -13.45
N GLY A 79 -6.93 6.05 -13.00
CA GLY A 79 -5.83 7.02 -13.11
C GLY A 79 -4.59 6.67 -12.27
N ALA A 80 -4.71 5.81 -11.26
CA ALA A 80 -3.58 5.39 -10.44
C ALA A 80 -2.49 4.63 -11.21
N LEU A 81 -2.80 4.11 -12.42
CA LEU A 81 -1.79 3.52 -13.30
C LEU A 81 -0.66 4.50 -13.65
N ALA A 82 -0.96 5.79 -13.73
CA ALA A 82 0.05 6.82 -13.99
C ALA A 82 1.11 6.88 -12.88
N LEU A 83 0.75 6.57 -11.62
CA LEU A 83 1.67 6.50 -10.50
C LEU A 83 2.73 5.39 -10.67
N PHE A 84 2.40 4.35 -11.43
CA PHE A 84 3.32 3.24 -11.71
C PHE A 84 4.02 3.38 -13.07
N ALA A 85 3.79 4.46 -13.80
CA ALA A 85 4.45 4.74 -15.07
C ALA A 85 5.74 5.55 -14.91
N HIS A 86 5.87 6.30 -13.82
CA HIS A 86 6.99 7.22 -13.57
C HIS A 86 7.57 7.01 -12.17
N PRO A 87 8.87 7.24 -11.96
CA PRO A 87 9.49 7.16 -10.64
C PRO A 87 8.96 8.30 -9.75
N TRP A 88 8.60 7.94 -8.53
CA TRP A 88 8.15 8.87 -7.48
C TRP A 88 9.16 8.82 -6.34
N VAL A 89 10.39 9.19 -6.65
CA VAL A 89 11.47 9.28 -5.67
C VAL A 89 11.80 10.73 -5.45
N LEU A 90 11.72 11.18 -4.21
CA LEU A 90 11.98 12.53 -3.78
C LEU A 90 13.30 12.61 -3.02
N ALA A 91 14.08 13.64 -3.28
CA ALA A 91 15.24 13.99 -2.49
C ALA A 91 14.79 14.73 -1.22
N ASN A 92 15.42 14.40 -0.08
CA ASN A 92 15.16 15.02 1.22
C ASN A 92 16.29 15.95 1.68
N ASP A 93 17.28 16.18 0.83
CA ASP A 93 18.54 16.91 1.16
C ASP A 93 18.28 18.27 1.79
N ARG A 94 17.29 19.02 1.27
CA ARG A 94 16.95 20.35 1.78
C ARG A 94 16.47 20.28 3.23
N LEU A 95 15.64 19.29 3.58
CA LEU A 95 15.16 19.12 4.95
C LEU A 95 16.28 18.60 5.87
N ARG A 96 17.11 17.68 5.36
CA ARG A 96 18.28 17.17 6.10
C ARG A 96 19.27 18.28 6.43
N ALA A 97 19.48 19.24 5.55
CA ALA A 97 20.35 20.40 5.79
C ALA A 97 19.89 21.27 6.96
N THR A 98 18.64 21.15 7.39
CA THR A 98 18.11 21.84 8.59
C THR A 98 18.32 21.07 9.90
N GLY A 99 18.92 19.87 9.85
CA GLY A 99 19.17 19.02 10.99
C GLY A 99 18.12 17.91 11.21
N TRP A 100 17.07 17.83 10.39
CA TRP A 100 16.16 16.69 10.42
C TRP A 100 16.77 15.49 9.67
N ALA A 101 16.48 14.29 10.13
CA ALA A 101 16.80 13.05 9.42
C ALA A 101 15.72 12.00 9.64
N PRO A 102 15.40 11.18 8.61
CA PRO A 102 14.50 10.06 8.80
C PRO A 102 15.13 9.02 9.73
N ARG A 103 14.32 8.38 10.56
CA ARG A 103 14.74 7.32 11.49
C ARG A 103 14.55 5.93 10.91
N ARG A 104 13.70 5.83 9.89
CA ARG A 104 13.34 4.58 9.24
C ARG A 104 13.74 4.61 7.76
N THR A 105 14.17 3.48 7.27
CA THR A 105 14.39 3.27 5.85
C THR A 105 13.05 3.04 5.13
N ALA A 106 13.04 3.19 3.81
CA ALA A 106 11.86 2.88 3.00
C ALA A 106 11.43 1.40 3.14
N GLU A 107 12.38 0.48 3.34
CA GLU A 107 12.11 -0.94 3.53
C GLU A 107 11.46 -1.22 4.89
N GLU A 108 11.98 -0.63 5.97
CA GLU A 108 11.40 -0.75 7.32
C GLU A 108 9.97 -0.21 7.34
N ALA A 109 9.72 0.95 6.73
CA ALA A 109 8.38 1.53 6.63
C ALA A 109 7.41 0.59 5.87
N LEU A 110 7.86 -0.04 4.77
CA LEU A 110 7.06 -1.00 4.03
C LEU A 110 6.79 -2.27 4.84
N LEU A 111 7.80 -2.84 5.50
CA LEU A 111 7.66 -4.06 6.30
C LEU A 111 6.68 -3.85 7.45
N GLU A 112 6.76 -2.73 8.15
CA GLU A 112 5.85 -2.38 9.23
C GLU A 112 4.42 -2.20 8.74
N ALA A 113 4.21 -1.49 7.63
CA ALA A 113 2.91 -1.33 6.99
C ALA A 113 2.30 -2.68 6.57
N VAL A 114 3.09 -3.58 6.00
CA VAL A 114 2.63 -4.93 5.62
C VAL A 114 2.27 -5.75 6.85
N ALA A 115 3.07 -5.70 7.92
CA ALA A 115 2.81 -6.41 9.16
C ALA A 115 1.52 -5.92 9.84
N GLU A 116 1.30 -4.61 9.87
CA GLU A 116 0.10 -3.99 10.42
C GLU A 116 -1.18 -4.37 9.65
N HIS A 117 -1.07 -4.48 8.31
CA HIS A 117 -2.21 -4.82 7.46
C HIS A 117 -2.40 -6.33 7.24
N ALA A 118 -1.43 -7.17 7.60
CA ALA A 118 -1.49 -8.62 7.42
C ALA A 118 -2.73 -9.30 8.02
N PRO A 119 -3.28 -8.86 9.18
CA PRO A 119 -4.47 -9.49 9.75
C PRO A 119 -5.77 -9.14 9.04
N TYR A 120 -5.75 -8.23 8.06
CA TYR A 120 -6.95 -7.78 7.37
C TYR A 120 -7.02 -8.30 5.94
N VAL A 121 -8.24 -8.62 5.50
CA VAL A 121 -8.58 -8.84 4.09
C VAL A 121 -9.48 -7.70 3.66
N ALA A 122 -9.08 -6.99 2.60
CA ALA A 122 -9.87 -5.95 1.98
C ALA A 122 -10.60 -6.51 0.74
N LEU A 123 -11.88 -6.22 0.64
CA LEU A 123 -12.69 -6.43 -0.56
C LEU A 123 -13.39 -5.11 -0.88
N GLY A 124 -12.80 -4.33 -1.76
CA GLY A 124 -13.24 -2.97 -2.01
C GLY A 124 -13.15 -2.11 -0.74
N ARG A 125 -14.23 -1.42 -0.39
CA ARG A 125 -14.32 -0.58 0.81
C ARG A 125 -14.50 -1.36 2.11
N LEU A 126 -14.69 -2.68 2.04
CA LEU A 126 -14.89 -3.53 3.21
C LEU A 126 -13.54 -4.09 3.68
N ARG A 127 -13.23 -3.85 4.96
CA ARG A 127 -12.07 -4.44 5.64
C ARG A 127 -12.59 -5.39 6.72
N ALA A 128 -12.17 -6.65 6.66
CA ALA A 128 -12.50 -7.63 7.69
C ALA A 128 -11.24 -8.29 8.21
N ARG A 129 -11.19 -8.57 9.51
CA ARG A 129 -10.08 -9.34 10.08
C ARG A 129 -10.12 -10.76 9.52
N ARG A 130 -9.00 -11.30 9.11
CA ARG A 130 -8.89 -12.66 8.58
C ARG A 130 -9.53 -13.70 9.49
N ARG A 131 -9.37 -13.57 10.81
CA ARG A 131 -10.01 -14.44 11.82
C ARG A 131 -11.53 -14.41 11.77
N THR A 132 -12.13 -13.25 11.52
CA THR A 132 -13.59 -13.08 11.43
C THR A 132 -14.15 -13.74 10.17
N LEU A 133 -13.43 -13.67 9.04
CA LEU A 133 -13.84 -14.31 7.78
C LEU A 133 -13.71 -15.83 7.85
N VAL A 134 -12.69 -16.37 8.50
CA VAL A 134 -12.54 -17.81 8.73
C VAL A 134 -13.65 -18.31 9.65
N GLY A 135 -13.94 -17.59 10.74
CA GLY A 135 -15.05 -17.92 11.65
C GLY A 135 -16.41 -17.89 10.94
N ALA A 136 -16.70 -16.86 10.15
CA ALA A 136 -17.94 -16.74 9.38
C ALA A 136 -18.06 -17.84 8.32
N GLY A 137 -16.95 -18.19 7.63
CA GLY A 137 -16.91 -19.28 6.66
C GLY A 137 -17.17 -20.65 7.30
N VAL A 138 -16.61 -20.92 8.46
CA VAL A 138 -16.84 -22.17 9.21
C VAL A 138 -18.29 -22.24 9.68
N THR A 139 -18.86 -21.14 10.21
CA THR A 139 -20.25 -21.08 10.66
C THR A 139 -21.24 -21.29 9.50
N ALA A 140 -20.96 -20.69 8.33
CA ALA A 140 -21.78 -20.88 7.14
C ALA A 140 -21.71 -22.32 6.61
N ALA A 141 -20.52 -22.94 6.60
CA ALA A 141 -20.33 -24.32 6.18
C ALA A 141 -21.06 -25.31 7.11
N VAL A 142 -20.98 -25.11 8.43
CA VAL A 142 -21.72 -25.93 9.42
C VAL A 142 -23.22 -25.72 9.27
N GLY A 143 -23.71 -24.50 9.08
CA GLY A 143 -25.12 -24.22 8.85
C GLY A 143 -25.67 -24.89 7.60
N LEU A 144 -24.92 -24.87 6.48
CA LEU A 144 -25.31 -25.57 5.25
C LEU A 144 -25.31 -27.10 5.41
N ALA A 145 -24.34 -27.66 6.14
CA ALA A 145 -24.28 -29.09 6.42
C ALA A 145 -25.48 -29.57 7.27
N VAL A 146 -25.85 -28.80 8.31
CA VAL A 146 -27.04 -29.09 9.16
C VAL A 146 -28.31 -29.00 8.35
N LEU A 147 -28.47 -28.01 7.46
CA LEU A 147 -29.63 -27.88 6.57
C LEU A 147 -29.72 -29.04 5.56
N ALA A 148 -28.60 -29.52 5.03
CA ALA A 148 -28.56 -30.66 4.12
C ALA A 148 -28.93 -31.97 4.82
N LEU A 149 -28.55 -32.16 6.09
CA LEU A 149 -28.89 -33.32 6.90
C LEU A 149 -30.34 -33.35 7.33
N ARG A 150 -31.02 -32.20 7.48
CA ARG A 150 -32.45 -32.10 7.82
C ARG A 150 -33.40 -32.34 6.64
N ARG A 151 -32.87 -32.34 5.41
CA ARG A 151 -33.66 -32.57 4.18
C ARG A 151 -33.62 -34.02 3.67
N ARG A 152 -32.91 -34.91 4.40
CA ARG A 152 -32.96 -36.37 4.22
C ARG A 152 -33.79 -37.02 5.32
#